data_4407c195b176a5ec20d5d649a919fb13
#
_entry.id   4407c195b176a5ec20d5d649a919fb13
#
_cell.length_a   1.000
_cell.length_b   1.000
_cell.length_c   1.000
_cell.angle_alpha   90.00
_cell.angle_beta   90.00
_cell.angle_gamma   90.00
#
_symmetry.space_group_name_H-M   'P 1'
#
loop_
_entity.id
_entity.type
_entity.pdbx_description
1 polymer ?
#
loop_
_entity_poly.entity_id
_entity_poly.type
_entity_poly.pdbx_seq_one_letter_code
_entity_poly.pdbx_strand_id
1 'polypeptide(L)'
;MDKKSIVVLSCLGIFVISIGIYNFLEIMPNSVDMDRKGQIQTEMVCMVNDAYMGKEQIPVPVEDQIYYGCCEMCVGKLQNLRETRFAIDPFDGSEVDKAKAFIVLKSKGSDAVWYFDSENNYRKFISRNSR
;
A
#
# COMPACT_ATOMS: atom_id res chain seq x y z
N MET A 1 24.63 39.68 -31.50
CA MET A 1 23.53 38.70 -31.28
C MET A 1 22.21 39.47 -31.20
N ASP A 2 21.33 39.21 -32.12
CA ASP A 2 20.05 39.94 -32.18
C ASP A 2 19.17 39.60 -30.98
N LYS A 3 18.44 40.62 -30.47
CA LYS A 3 17.52 40.47 -29.34
C LYS A 3 16.54 39.30 -29.52
N LYS A 4 16.16 38.96 -30.74
CA LYS A 4 15.31 37.83 -31.13
C LYS A 4 15.98 36.47 -30.85
N SER A 5 17.27 36.32 -31.08
CA SER A 5 18.04 35.09 -30.82
C SER A 5 18.20 34.83 -29.32
N ILE A 6 18.34 35.87 -28.51
CA ILE A 6 18.43 35.76 -27.04
C ILE A 6 17.12 35.29 -26.44
N VAL A 7 15.97 35.80 -26.94
CA VAL A 7 14.63 35.41 -26.47
C VAL A 7 14.34 33.96 -26.82
N VAL A 8 14.69 33.48 -28.02
CA VAL A 8 14.47 32.09 -28.45
C VAL A 8 15.32 31.12 -27.62
N LEU A 9 16.58 31.45 -27.36
CA LEU A 9 17.47 30.62 -26.51
C LEU A 9 16.99 30.57 -25.05
N SER A 10 16.45 31.67 -24.52
CA SER A 10 15.88 31.71 -23.16
C SER A 10 14.61 30.85 -23.04
N CYS A 11 13.72 30.90 -24.04
CA CYS A 11 12.51 30.09 -24.07
C CYS A 11 12.81 28.58 -24.17
N LEU A 12 13.79 28.20 -24.99
CA LEU A 12 14.25 26.81 -25.12
C LEU A 12 14.86 26.29 -23.84
N GLY A 13 15.66 27.10 -23.12
CA GLY A 13 16.25 26.74 -21.83
C GLY A 13 15.19 26.49 -20.74
N ILE A 14 14.19 27.35 -20.68
CA ILE A 14 13.07 27.19 -19.72
C ILE A 14 12.26 25.93 -20.02
N PHE A 15 12.02 25.61 -21.30
CA PHE A 15 11.26 24.44 -21.71
C PHE A 15 11.97 23.13 -21.34
N VAL A 16 13.29 23.05 -21.55
CA VAL A 16 14.11 21.88 -21.19
C VAL A 16 14.15 21.67 -19.68
N ILE A 17 14.28 22.75 -18.90
CA ILE A 17 14.26 22.69 -17.43
C ILE A 17 12.88 22.22 -16.94
N SER A 18 11.79 22.70 -17.54
CA SER A 18 10.43 22.30 -17.18
C SER A 18 10.18 20.81 -17.43
N ILE A 19 10.64 20.26 -18.55
CA ILE A 19 10.54 18.83 -18.86
C ILE A 19 11.40 18.01 -17.89
N GLY A 20 12.61 18.48 -17.54
CA GLY A 20 13.49 17.80 -16.60
C GLY A 20 12.89 17.71 -15.19
N ILE A 21 12.25 18.78 -14.73
CA ILE A 21 11.56 18.81 -13.43
C ILE A 21 10.32 17.90 -13.44
N TYR A 22 9.55 17.90 -14.53
CA TYR A 22 8.38 17.04 -14.68
C TYR A 22 8.74 15.56 -14.59
N ASN A 23 9.75 15.12 -15.33
CA ASN A 23 10.24 13.73 -15.26
C ASN A 23 10.89 13.37 -13.92
N PHE A 24 11.52 14.33 -13.24
CA PHE A 24 12.13 14.09 -11.92
C PHE A 24 11.07 13.89 -10.82
N LEU A 25 9.94 14.57 -10.90
CA LEU A 25 8.84 14.41 -9.95
C LEU A 25 8.13 13.06 -10.09
N GLU A 26 8.14 12.45 -11.28
CA GLU A 26 7.57 11.11 -11.50
C GLU A 26 8.48 9.95 -11.04
N ILE A 27 9.78 10.22 -10.81
CA ILE A 27 10.78 9.20 -10.40
C ILE A 27 10.93 9.14 -8.86
N MET A 28 10.21 9.96 -8.09
CA MET A 28 10.24 9.81 -6.64
C MET A 28 9.59 8.47 -6.26
N PRO A 29 10.35 7.53 -5.60
CA PRO A 29 9.76 6.29 -5.13
C PRO A 29 8.63 6.65 -4.15
N ASN A 30 7.45 6.16 -4.47
CA ASN A 30 6.23 6.38 -3.72
C ASN A 30 6.47 6.24 -2.21
N SER A 31 6.25 7.33 -1.48
CA SER A 31 5.82 7.25 -0.09
C SER A 31 4.71 6.20 0.01
N VAL A 32 4.84 5.26 0.96
CA VAL A 32 3.90 4.19 1.30
C VAL A 32 2.51 4.46 0.73
N ASP A 33 2.05 3.60 -0.17
CA ASP A 33 0.79 3.75 -0.90
C ASP A 33 -0.39 3.57 0.08
N MET A 34 -0.53 4.54 0.97
CA MET A 34 -1.65 4.66 1.89
C MET A 34 -2.66 5.62 1.27
N ASP A 35 -3.90 5.18 1.20
CA ASP A 35 -4.98 6.09 0.85
C ASP A 35 -5.11 7.21 1.90
N ARG A 36 -5.94 8.22 1.64
CA ARG A 36 -6.16 9.35 2.56
C ARG A 36 -6.66 8.95 3.96
N LYS A 37 -7.00 7.68 4.16
CA LYS A 37 -7.53 7.11 5.41
C LYS A 37 -6.47 6.31 6.19
N GLY A 38 -5.25 6.18 5.64
CA GLY A 38 -4.19 5.37 6.21
C GLY A 38 -4.30 3.87 5.89
N GLN A 39 -5.21 3.49 5.01
CA GLN A 39 -5.36 2.11 4.54
C GLN A 39 -4.24 1.75 3.56
N ILE A 40 -3.70 0.55 3.72
CA ILE A 40 -2.75 -0.05 2.78
C ILE A 40 -3.54 -0.82 1.71
N GLN A 41 -3.09 -0.71 0.46
CA GLN A 41 -3.63 -1.50 -0.63
C GLN A 41 -3.35 -2.99 -0.41
N THR A 42 -4.37 -3.81 -0.60
CA THR A 42 -4.36 -5.24 -0.27
C THR A 42 -3.27 -6.01 -1.03
N GLU A 43 -3.03 -5.63 -2.29
CA GLU A 43 -2.01 -6.22 -3.17
C GLU A 43 -0.57 -5.94 -2.73
N MET A 44 -0.35 -4.96 -1.87
CA MET A 44 0.98 -4.62 -1.33
C MET A 44 1.36 -5.43 -0.09
N VAL A 45 0.49 -6.34 0.38
CA VAL A 45 0.65 -7.08 1.63
C VAL A 45 0.85 -8.56 1.37
N CYS A 46 1.90 -9.15 1.96
CA CYS A 46 1.99 -10.61 2.05
C CYS A 46 1.09 -11.09 3.21
N MET A 47 -0.02 -11.73 2.88
CA MET A 47 -1.04 -12.16 3.85
C MET A 47 -0.62 -13.37 4.71
N VAL A 48 0.44 -14.09 4.32
CA VAL A 48 1.02 -15.17 5.14
C VAL A 48 1.94 -14.61 6.22
N ASN A 49 2.72 -13.58 5.87
CA ASN A 49 3.66 -12.95 6.78
C ASN A 49 3.05 -11.76 7.55
N ASP A 50 1.84 -11.35 7.19
CA ASP A 50 1.15 -10.17 7.72
C ASP A 50 2.03 -8.92 7.67
N ALA A 51 2.63 -8.70 6.48
CA ALA A 51 3.62 -7.65 6.27
C ALA A 51 3.38 -6.87 4.97
N TYR A 52 3.51 -5.54 5.06
CA TYR A 52 3.59 -4.65 3.91
C TYR A 52 4.93 -4.83 3.19
N MET A 53 4.89 -5.04 1.88
CA MET A 53 6.07 -5.40 1.09
C MET A 53 6.57 -4.27 0.18
N GLY A 54 5.86 -3.15 0.11
CA GLY A 54 6.23 -1.99 -0.73
C GLY A 54 6.18 -2.24 -2.24
N LYS A 55 5.60 -3.34 -2.67
CA LYS A 55 5.42 -3.76 -4.06
C LYS A 55 4.26 -4.74 -4.18
N GLU A 56 3.68 -4.83 -5.35
CA GLU A 56 2.62 -5.80 -5.65
C GLU A 56 3.10 -7.23 -5.39
N GLN A 57 2.23 -8.01 -4.75
CA GLN A 57 2.44 -9.40 -4.40
C GLN A 57 1.75 -10.32 -5.41
N ILE A 58 2.05 -11.61 -5.36
CA ILE A 58 1.47 -12.62 -6.26
C ILE A 58 0.00 -12.80 -5.89
N PRO A 59 -0.95 -12.56 -6.81
CA PRO A 59 -2.38 -12.78 -6.57
C PRO A 59 -2.70 -14.28 -6.51
N VAL A 60 -3.47 -14.66 -5.51
CA VAL A 60 -3.88 -16.05 -5.25
C VAL A 60 -5.40 -16.11 -5.19
N PRO A 61 -6.08 -16.48 -6.30
CA PRO A 61 -7.51 -16.66 -6.28
C PRO A 61 -7.89 -17.91 -5.46
N VAL A 62 -8.79 -17.72 -4.50
CA VAL A 62 -9.40 -18.80 -3.71
C VAL A 62 -10.88 -18.49 -3.60
N GLU A 63 -11.72 -19.37 -4.13
CA GLU A 63 -13.15 -19.16 -4.26
C GLU A 63 -13.47 -17.86 -5.03
N ASP A 64 -14.20 -16.94 -4.41
CA ASP A 64 -14.57 -15.63 -4.98
C ASP A 64 -13.70 -14.47 -4.48
N GLN A 65 -12.56 -14.78 -3.78
CA GLN A 65 -11.66 -13.79 -3.22
C GLN A 65 -10.25 -13.89 -3.82
N ILE A 66 -9.49 -12.79 -3.75
CA ILE A 66 -8.08 -12.75 -4.13
C ILE A 66 -7.26 -12.43 -2.88
N TYR A 67 -6.32 -13.32 -2.55
CA TYR A 67 -5.32 -13.13 -1.51
C TYR A 67 -3.97 -12.83 -2.15
N TYR A 68 -2.98 -12.42 -1.36
CA TYR A 68 -1.67 -12.03 -1.89
C TYR A 68 -0.54 -12.64 -1.09
N GLY A 69 0.43 -13.24 -1.80
CA GLY A 69 1.61 -13.91 -1.23
C GLY A 69 2.91 -13.46 -1.88
N CYS A 70 4.00 -13.41 -1.12
CA CYS A 70 5.28 -12.90 -1.60
C CYS A 70 6.13 -13.93 -2.38
N CYS A 71 5.80 -15.21 -2.33
CA CYS A 71 6.54 -16.30 -2.97
C CYS A 71 5.66 -17.53 -3.14
N GLU A 72 6.14 -18.53 -3.89
CA GLU A 72 5.43 -19.78 -4.18
C GLU A 72 4.98 -20.54 -2.91
N MET A 73 5.80 -20.53 -1.86
CA MET A 73 5.43 -21.14 -0.58
C MET A 73 4.22 -20.42 0.06
N CYS A 74 4.18 -19.09 -0.01
CA CYS A 74 3.05 -18.30 0.48
C CYS A 74 1.79 -18.55 -0.36
N VAL A 75 1.94 -18.65 -1.68
CA VAL A 75 0.84 -19.02 -2.60
C VAL A 75 0.26 -20.36 -2.19
N GLY A 76 1.08 -21.40 -2.01
CA GLY A 76 0.65 -22.73 -1.57
C GLY A 76 -0.06 -22.72 -0.21
N LYS A 77 0.42 -21.93 0.75
CA LYS A 77 -0.26 -21.79 2.06
C LYS A 77 -1.63 -21.13 1.92
N LEU A 78 -1.74 -20.05 1.17
CA LEU A 78 -3.02 -19.36 0.95
C LEU A 78 -4.06 -20.23 0.26
N GLN A 79 -3.63 -21.11 -0.66
CA GLN A 79 -4.52 -22.05 -1.33
C GLN A 79 -5.02 -23.16 -0.41
N ASN A 80 -4.16 -23.69 0.46
CA ASN A 80 -4.41 -24.93 1.18
C ASN A 80 -4.73 -24.76 2.67
N LEU A 81 -4.35 -23.64 3.29
CA LEU A 81 -4.49 -23.41 4.73
C LEU A 81 -5.43 -22.22 5.00
N ARG A 82 -6.65 -22.52 5.44
CA ARG A 82 -7.68 -21.50 5.73
C ARG A 82 -7.18 -20.43 6.71
N GLU A 83 -6.46 -20.85 7.75
CA GLU A 83 -5.96 -19.96 8.81
C GLU A 83 -5.04 -18.85 8.29
N THR A 84 -4.38 -19.03 7.13
CA THR A 84 -3.53 -18.00 6.54
C THR A 84 -4.33 -16.88 5.88
N ARG A 85 -5.62 -17.11 5.59
CA ARG A 85 -6.53 -16.17 4.93
C ARG A 85 -7.34 -15.31 5.91
N PHE A 86 -7.32 -15.68 7.20
CA PHE A 86 -8.08 -14.98 8.23
C PHE A 86 -7.17 -14.37 9.29
N ALA A 87 -7.63 -13.31 9.92
CA ALA A 87 -6.97 -12.63 11.01
C ALA A 87 -7.98 -12.33 12.14
N ILE A 88 -7.50 -11.82 13.24
CA ILE A 88 -8.35 -11.36 14.35
C ILE A 88 -8.33 -9.84 14.37
N ASP A 89 -9.51 -9.22 14.37
CA ASP A 89 -9.67 -7.77 14.51
C ASP A 89 -9.16 -7.32 15.89
N PRO A 90 -8.18 -6.41 15.96
CA PRO A 90 -7.62 -5.97 17.25
C PRO A 90 -8.59 -5.16 18.11
N PHE A 91 -9.70 -4.66 17.55
CA PHE A 91 -10.68 -3.86 18.27
C PHE A 91 -11.68 -4.71 19.04
N ASP A 92 -12.27 -5.70 18.40
CA ASP A 92 -13.39 -6.49 18.97
C ASP A 92 -13.14 -8.00 19.06
N GLY A 93 -12.02 -8.48 18.49
CA GLY A 93 -11.66 -9.90 18.51
C GLY A 93 -12.40 -10.77 17.50
N SER A 94 -13.12 -10.19 16.55
CA SER A 94 -13.81 -10.93 15.49
C SER A 94 -12.82 -11.51 14.47
N GLU A 95 -13.19 -12.62 13.84
CA GLU A 95 -12.46 -13.18 12.72
C GLU A 95 -12.72 -12.33 11.46
N VAL A 96 -11.66 -11.94 10.75
CA VAL A 96 -11.70 -11.08 9.57
C VAL A 96 -11.06 -11.77 8.39
N ASP A 97 -11.73 -11.78 7.25
CA ASP A 97 -11.18 -12.21 5.97
C ASP A 97 -10.17 -11.15 5.47
N LYS A 98 -8.89 -11.54 5.35
CA LYS A 98 -7.80 -10.64 4.96
C LYS A 98 -8.01 -9.99 3.58
N ALA A 99 -8.72 -10.67 2.66
CA ALA A 99 -9.03 -10.13 1.34
C ALA A 99 -10.03 -8.96 1.36
N LYS A 100 -10.81 -8.81 2.44
CA LYS A 100 -11.84 -7.78 2.62
C LYS A 100 -11.50 -6.77 3.71
N ALA A 101 -10.42 -7.00 4.45
CA ALA A 101 -10.06 -6.25 5.62
C ALA A 101 -9.66 -4.79 5.32
N PHE A 102 -9.90 -3.93 6.27
CA PHE A 102 -9.25 -2.62 6.34
C PHE A 102 -7.85 -2.79 6.93
N ILE A 103 -6.81 -2.69 6.09
CA ILE A 103 -5.42 -3.02 6.44
C ILE A 103 -4.65 -1.75 6.77
N VAL A 104 -3.93 -1.74 7.89
CA VAL A 104 -3.07 -0.62 8.32
C VAL A 104 -1.74 -1.12 8.88
N LEU A 105 -0.70 -0.27 8.87
CA LEU A 105 0.55 -0.56 9.59
C LEU A 105 0.32 -0.61 11.11
N LYS A 106 0.97 -1.53 11.79
CA LYS A 106 0.91 -1.64 13.26
C LYS A 106 1.51 -0.42 13.96
N SER A 107 2.55 0.15 13.38
CA SER A 107 3.20 1.36 13.88
C SER A 107 4.02 2.03 12.79
N LYS A 108 4.34 3.32 13.00
CA LYS A 108 5.22 4.05 12.09
C LYS A 108 6.61 3.39 12.03
N GLY A 109 7.07 3.06 10.80
CA GLY A 109 8.36 2.42 10.57
C GLY A 109 8.37 0.89 10.75
N SER A 110 7.21 0.27 10.95
CA SER A 110 7.02 -1.19 10.92
C SER A 110 6.38 -1.61 9.61
N ASP A 111 6.79 -2.75 9.07
CA ASP A 111 6.13 -3.37 7.92
C ASP A 111 4.95 -4.26 8.33
N ALA A 112 4.86 -4.63 9.62
CA ALA A 112 3.79 -5.46 10.14
C ALA A 112 2.44 -4.75 10.05
N VAL A 113 1.40 -5.49 9.65
CA VAL A 113 0.05 -4.96 9.46
C VAL A 113 -0.96 -5.51 10.45
N TRP A 114 -2.02 -4.76 10.68
CA TRP A 114 -3.27 -5.19 11.29
C TRP A 114 -4.40 -5.22 10.27
N TYR A 115 -5.32 -6.15 10.50
CA TYR A 115 -6.54 -6.33 9.73
C TYR A 115 -7.74 -5.99 10.62
N PHE A 116 -8.54 -5.03 10.20
CA PHE A 116 -9.79 -4.66 10.85
C PHE A 116 -10.96 -5.05 9.94
N ASP A 117 -12.06 -5.45 10.53
CA ASP A 117 -13.30 -5.72 9.77
C ASP A 117 -13.77 -4.48 9.00
N SER A 118 -13.52 -3.30 9.56
CA SER A 118 -13.92 -2.03 8.95
C SER A 118 -13.04 -0.85 9.38
N GLU A 119 -13.08 0.24 8.60
CA GLU A 119 -12.50 1.53 8.99
C GLU A 119 -13.06 2.03 10.34
N ASN A 120 -14.34 1.75 10.62
CA ASN A 120 -14.98 2.13 11.87
C ASN A 120 -14.34 1.43 13.08
N ASN A 121 -14.04 0.12 12.98
CA ASN A 121 -13.32 -0.62 14.01
C ASN A 121 -11.91 -0.06 14.23
N TYR A 122 -11.19 0.23 13.16
CA TYR A 122 -9.89 0.90 13.25
C TYR A 122 -9.98 2.25 13.97
N ARG A 123 -10.92 3.13 13.61
CA ARG A 123 -11.11 4.43 14.26
C ARG A 123 -11.42 4.31 15.75
N LYS A 124 -12.26 3.36 16.13
CA LYS A 124 -12.57 3.07 17.54
C LYS A 124 -11.36 2.54 18.29
N PHE A 125 -10.56 1.68 17.64
CA PHE A 125 -9.33 1.13 18.22
C PHE A 125 -8.32 2.25 18.54
N ILE A 126 -8.04 3.15 17.58
CA ILE A 126 -7.10 4.25 17.81
C ILE A 126 -7.61 5.23 18.87
N SER A 127 -8.91 5.56 18.87
CA SER A 127 -9.48 6.48 19.87
C SER A 127 -9.42 5.93 21.30
N ARG A 128 -9.52 4.61 21.45
CA ARG A 128 -9.38 3.93 22.76
C ARG A 128 -7.93 3.93 23.26
N ASN A 129 -6.97 3.78 22.34
CA ASN A 129 -5.54 3.69 22.67
C ASN A 129 -4.81 5.04 22.73
N SER A 130 -5.48 6.15 22.38
CA SER A 130 -4.93 7.51 22.43
C SER A 130 -5.19 8.26 23.75
N ARG A 131 -5.71 7.56 24.78
CA ARG A 131 -6.02 8.15 26.09
C ARG A 131 -4.94 7.86 27.11
#